data_39acd7e6932882f1190750862ef162e4
#
_entry.id   39acd7e6932882f1190750862ef162e4
#
_cell.length_a   1.000
_cell.length_b   1.000
_cell.length_c   1.000
_cell.angle_alpha   90.00
_cell.angle_beta   90.00
_cell.angle_gamma   90.00
#
_symmetry.space_group_name_H-M   'P 1'
#
loop_
_entity.id
_entity.type
_entity.pdbx_description
1 polymer ?
#
loop_
_entity_poly.entity_id
_entity_poly.type
_entity_poly.pdbx_seq_one_letter_code
_entity_poly.pdbx_strand_id
1 'polypeptide(L)'
;MGAFELFRGDALDAYRDWPAPVTIISDGAYGVRGFRGDAVGSAALPSWYRPHIQRWSAAAGPATTLWFWNTEIGWASVHPVLAEHGWDYVQLIIWDKGLAHIAGNVNGRTLRQFPVVTEVCAFYQRVFTITGPDGPMPVKQWVRHEWVRSGLSLQKANQACGV
;
A
#
# COMPACT_ATOMS: atom_id res chain seq x y z
N MET A 1 14.16 -15.72 -19.26
CA MET A 1 14.60 -14.39 -18.77
C MET A 1 13.37 -13.51 -18.71
N GLY A 2 13.08 -12.91 -17.55
CA GLY A 2 12.00 -11.92 -17.46
C GLY A 2 12.39 -10.66 -18.23
N ALA A 3 11.43 -10.07 -18.95
CA ALA A 3 11.61 -8.75 -19.53
C ALA A 3 11.41 -7.69 -18.42
N PHE A 4 12.19 -6.61 -18.49
CA PHE A 4 11.98 -5.42 -17.64
C PHE A 4 11.92 -4.19 -18.53
N GLU A 5 11.23 -3.17 -18.05
CA GLU A 5 11.12 -1.89 -18.71
C GLU A 5 11.51 -0.79 -17.73
N LEU A 6 12.30 0.19 -18.21
CA LEU A 6 12.67 1.37 -17.44
C LEU A 6 12.00 2.59 -18.05
N PHE A 7 11.22 3.29 -17.28
CA PHE A 7 10.57 4.54 -17.65
C PHE A 7 11.22 5.73 -16.94
N ARG A 8 11.57 6.76 -17.68
CA ARG A 8 12.06 8.03 -17.15
C ARG A 8 11.08 9.15 -17.50
N GLY A 9 10.34 9.61 -16.50
CA GLY A 9 9.33 10.65 -16.69
C GLY A 9 8.44 10.79 -15.48
N ASP A 10 7.30 11.41 -15.67
CA ASP A 10 6.24 11.44 -14.65
C ASP A 10 5.58 10.06 -14.56
N ALA A 11 5.58 9.48 -13.38
CA ALA A 11 4.99 8.15 -13.16
C ALA A 11 3.48 8.11 -13.49
N LEU A 12 2.77 9.23 -13.37
CA LEU A 12 1.36 9.32 -13.76
C LEU A 12 1.14 9.07 -15.25
N ASP A 13 2.12 9.37 -16.10
CA ASP A 13 2.06 9.05 -17.52
C ASP A 13 2.32 7.58 -17.80
N ALA A 14 3.24 6.95 -17.03
CA ALA A 14 3.59 5.54 -17.18
C ALA A 14 2.44 4.60 -16.80
N TYR A 15 1.55 5.00 -15.89
CA TYR A 15 0.46 4.13 -15.38
C TYR A 15 -0.66 3.87 -16.41
N ARG A 16 -0.69 4.57 -17.54
CA ARG A 16 -1.80 4.47 -18.52
C ARG A 16 -1.96 3.08 -19.10
N ASP A 17 -0.83 2.44 -19.37
CA ASP A 17 -0.77 1.17 -20.10
C ASP A 17 -0.38 -0.02 -19.20
N TRP A 18 -0.48 0.15 -17.88
CA TRP A 18 -0.14 -0.92 -16.97
C TRP A 18 -1.15 -2.06 -17.08
N PRO A 19 -0.69 -3.29 -17.34
CA PRO A 19 -1.49 -4.47 -17.05
C PRO A 19 -1.72 -4.55 -15.53
N ALA A 20 -2.74 -5.32 -15.10
CA ALA A 20 -2.98 -5.49 -13.67
C ALA A 20 -1.71 -5.97 -12.96
N PRO A 21 -1.06 -5.16 -12.11
CA PRO A 21 0.19 -5.52 -11.47
C PRO A 21 -0.05 -6.55 -10.37
N VAL A 22 0.88 -7.48 -10.20
CA VAL A 22 0.87 -8.39 -9.04
C VAL A 22 1.33 -7.65 -7.79
N THR A 23 2.34 -6.80 -7.93
CA THR A 23 2.91 -6.03 -6.83
C THR A 23 3.21 -4.61 -7.29
N ILE A 24 2.85 -3.64 -6.47
CA ILE A 24 3.26 -2.25 -6.60
C ILE A 24 4.22 -1.95 -5.45
N ILE A 25 5.39 -1.40 -5.76
CA ILE A 25 6.33 -0.90 -4.77
C ILE A 25 6.43 0.60 -4.96
N SER A 26 6.06 1.37 -3.94
CA SER A 26 6.15 2.82 -3.92
C SER A 26 7.24 3.25 -2.96
N ASP A 27 8.29 3.84 -3.48
CA ASP A 27 9.37 4.53 -2.74
C ASP A 27 9.44 5.96 -3.30
N GLY A 28 8.35 6.71 -3.03
CA GLY A 28 8.10 8.01 -3.66
C GLY A 28 8.35 9.18 -2.73
N ALA A 29 7.47 10.20 -2.80
CA ALA A 29 7.59 11.42 -2.00
C ALA A 29 7.57 11.15 -0.51
N TYR A 30 8.54 11.73 0.21
CA TYR A 30 8.67 11.64 1.67
C TYR A 30 8.23 12.92 2.39
N GLY A 31 7.91 13.98 1.64
CA GLY A 31 7.61 15.29 2.18
C GLY A 31 8.85 16.02 2.68
N VAL A 32 10.01 15.71 2.16
CA VAL A 32 11.30 16.29 2.56
C VAL A 32 11.63 17.48 1.66
N ARG A 33 11.90 18.63 2.28
CA ARG A 33 12.28 19.85 1.54
C ARG A 33 13.60 19.64 0.79
N GLY A 34 13.68 20.21 -0.42
CA GLY A 34 14.91 20.22 -1.24
C GLY A 34 14.98 19.18 -2.35
N PHE A 35 14.05 18.26 -2.42
CA PHE A 35 13.93 17.30 -3.52
C PHE A 35 12.92 17.78 -4.55
N ARG A 36 13.36 17.89 -5.80
CA ARG A 36 12.48 18.32 -6.91
C ARG A 36 11.39 17.26 -7.13
N GLY A 37 10.13 17.69 -7.08
CA GLY A 37 8.98 16.81 -7.30
C GLY A 37 8.43 16.18 -6.03
N ASP A 38 9.10 16.35 -4.88
CA ASP A 38 8.59 15.90 -3.59
C ASP A 38 7.50 16.86 -3.04
N ALA A 39 6.66 16.35 -2.17
CA ALA A 39 5.69 17.15 -1.43
C ALA A 39 6.40 18.09 -0.42
N VAL A 40 5.80 19.26 -0.17
CA VAL A 40 6.35 20.21 0.80
C VAL A 40 5.81 19.87 2.20
N GLY A 41 6.45 18.91 2.85
CA GLY A 41 6.10 18.43 4.19
C GLY A 41 5.07 17.30 4.19
N SER A 42 4.99 16.57 5.31
CA SER A 42 4.12 15.40 5.45
C SER A 42 2.62 15.73 5.30
N ALA A 43 2.20 16.94 5.65
CA ALA A 43 0.82 17.38 5.51
C ALA A 43 0.36 17.49 4.04
N ALA A 44 1.28 17.68 3.10
CA ALA A 44 0.99 17.74 1.67
C ALA A 44 0.97 16.36 0.98
N LEU A 45 1.52 15.32 1.62
CA LEU A 45 1.61 13.97 1.07
C LEU A 45 0.25 13.36 0.68
N PRO A 46 -0.84 13.49 1.44
CA PRO A 46 -2.13 12.96 1.04
C PRO A 46 -2.61 13.48 -0.33
N SER A 47 -2.47 14.78 -0.56
CA SER A 47 -2.84 15.41 -1.84
C SER A 47 -1.89 15.01 -2.96
N TRP A 48 -0.58 14.89 -2.67
CA TRP A 48 0.43 14.48 -3.63
C TRP A 48 0.22 13.03 -4.08
N TYR A 49 -0.05 12.12 -3.14
CA TYR A 49 -0.24 10.70 -3.44
C TYR A 49 -1.62 10.37 -4.04
N ARG A 50 -2.64 11.17 -3.82
CA ARG A 50 -4.01 10.89 -4.27
C ARG A 50 -4.10 10.50 -5.75
N PRO A 51 -3.54 11.24 -6.72
CA PRO A 51 -3.60 10.85 -8.13
C PRO A 51 -2.86 9.53 -8.41
N HIS A 52 -1.74 9.27 -7.73
CA HIS A 52 -1.02 8.00 -7.86
C HIS A 52 -1.87 6.83 -7.32
N ILE A 53 -2.42 6.97 -6.12
CA ILE A 53 -3.26 5.96 -5.48
C ILE A 53 -4.49 5.65 -6.33
N GLN A 54 -5.12 6.66 -6.92
CA GLN A 54 -6.24 6.48 -7.85
C GLN A 54 -5.83 5.61 -9.06
N ARG A 55 -4.68 5.87 -9.66
CA ARG A 55 -4.16 5.09 -10.80
C ARG A 55 -3.80 3.67 -10.38
N TRP A 56 -3.10 3.50 -9.25
CA TRP A 56 -2.80 2.18 -8.72
C TRP A 56 -4.06 1.37 -8.46
N SER A 57 -5.08 2.00 -7.86
CA SER A 57 -6.35 1.36 -7.54
C SER A 57 -7.14 0.96 -8.80
N ALA A 58 -7.07 1.77 -9.85
CA ALA A 58 -7.71 1.48 -11.13
C ALA A 58 -7.04 0.32 -11.88
N ALA A 59 -5.70 0.20 -11.79
CA ALA A 59 -4.94 -0.87 -12.43
C ALA A 59 -4.92 -2.18 -11.61
N ALA A 60 -5.12 -2.10 -10.30
CA ALA A 60 -4.98 -3.23 -9.39
C ALA A 60 -6.05 -4.30 -9.60
N GLY A 61 -5.63 -5.56 -9.68
CA GLY A 61 -6.48 -6.73 -9.61
C GLY A 61 -6.68 -7.25 -8.17
N PRO A 62 -7.48 -8.31 -8.00
CA PRO A 62 -7.79 -8.88 -6.67
C PRO A 62 -6.58 -9.37 -5.87
N ALA A 63 -5.54 -9.79 -6.57
CA ALA A 63 -4.30 -10.32 -5.97
C ALA A 63 -3.20 -9.27 -5.85
N THR A 64 -3.45 -8.03 -6.28
CA THR A 64 -2.43 -6.97 -6.23
C THR A 64 -2.10 -6.59 -4.80
N THR A 65 -0.81 -6.51 -4.51
CA THR A 65 -0.26 -6.02 -3.25
C THR A 65 0.43 -4.68 -3.44
N LEU A 66 0.45 -3.87 -2.38
CA LEU A 66 1.16 -2.59 -2.37
C LEU A 66 2.14 -2.56 -1.19
N TRP A 67 3.39 -2.21 -1.49
CA TRP A 67 4.47 -2.00 -0.54
C TRP A 67 4.82 -0.53 -0.55
N PHE A 68 4.38 0.19 0.48
CA PHE A 68 4.45 1.64 0.58
C PHE A 68 5.55 2.05 1.55
N TRP A 69 6.68 2.51 1.00
CA TRP A 69 7.81 3.05 1.77
C TRP A 69 7.60 4.52 2.09
N ASN A 70 7.81 4.87 3.34
CA ASN A 70 7.81 6.28 3.78
C ASN A 70 8.40 6.41 5.19
N THR A 71 8.44 7.66 5.70
CA THR A 71 8.57 7.87 7.14
C THR A 71 7.27 7.45 7.86
N GLU A 72 7.33 7.23 9.17
CA GLU A 72 6.17 6.90 9.99
C GLU A 72 5.06 7.96 9.89
N ILE A 73 5.44 9.24 9.89
CA ILE A 73 4.49 10.37 9.74
C ILE A 73 3.95 10.43 8.31
N GLY A 74 4.81 10.21 7.32
CA GLY A 74 4.39 10.18 5.92
C GLY A 74 3.38 9.07 5.66
N TRP A 75 3.67 7.86 6.11
CA TRP A 75 2.72 6.75 6.04
C TRP A 75 1.42 7.05 6.78
N ALA A 76 1.49 7.51 8.03
CA ALA A 76 0.29 7.81 8.82
C ALA A 76 -0.61 8.85 8.15
N SER A 77 -0.03 9.85 7.47
CA SER A 77 -0.79 10.88 6.75
C SER A 77 -1.45 10.35 5.48
N VAL A 78 -0.82 9.41 4.77
CA VAL A 78 -1.32 8.85 3.49
C VAL A 78 -2.25 7.66 3.69
N HIS A 79 -2.13 6.94 4.81
CA HIS A 79 -2.94 5.75 5.12
C HIS A 79 -4.46 5.94 4.92
N PRO A 80 -5.10 7.04 5.35
CA PRO A 80 -6.53 7.26 5.11
C PRO A 80 -6.89 7.30 3.61
N VAL A 81 -6.02 7.88 2.78
CA VAL A 81 -6.23 7.95 1.33
C VAL A 81 -6.15 6.55 0.70
N LEU A 82 -5.21 5.72 1.14
CA LEU A 82 -5.12 4.32 0.71
C LEU A 82 -6.37 3.54 1.07
N ALA A 83 -6.84 3.66 2.31
CA ALA A 83 -8.06 3.00 2.79
C ALA A 83 -9.31 3.46 2.00
N GLU A 84 -9.45 4.76 1.75
CA GLU A 84 -10.54 5.36 0.93
C GLU A 84 -10.59 4.73 -0.48
N HIS A 85 -9.43 4.37 -1.04
CA HIS A 85 -9.32 3.80 -2.39
C HIS A 85 -9.25 2.27 -2.41
N GLY A 86 -9.61 1.60 -1.31
CA GLY A 86 -9.77 0.15 -1.23
C GLY A 86 -8.46 -0.61 -1.07
N TRP A 87 -7.50 -0.04 -0.36
CA TRP A 87 -6.30 -0.73 0.10
C TRP A 87 -6.44 -1.10 1.57
N ASP A 88 -6.44 -2.40 1.85
CA ASP A 88 -6.54 -2.94 3.20
C ASP A 88 -5.14 -3.10 3.80
N TYR A 89 -4.93 -2.49 4.96
CA TYR A 89 -3.66 -2.57 5.67
C TYR A 89 -3.46 -3.95 6.26
N VAL A 90 -2.31 -4.56 5.99
CA VAL A 90 -1.96 -5.89 6.52
C VAL A 90 -0.97 -5.77 7.67
N GLN A 91 0.17 -5.12 7.44
CA GLN A 91 1.20 -4.96 8.46
C GLN A 91 2.19 -3.84 8.14
N LEU A 92 2.92 -3.42 9.17
CA LEU A 92 4.05 -2.49 9.06
C LEU A 92 5.36 -3.26 9.23
N ILE A 93 6.29 -3.02 8.33
CA ILE A 93 7.66 -3.50 8.38
C ILE A 93 8.53 -2.30 8.73
N ILE A 94 9.39 -2.46 9.71
CA ILE A 94 10.33 -1.41 10.14
C ILE A 94 11.71 -1.79 9.63
N TRP A 95 12.29 -0.89 8.84
CA TRP A 95 13.68 -1.01 8.42
C TRP A 95 14.57 -0.19 9.34
N ASP A 96 15.41 -0.87 10.11
CA ASP A 96 16.44 -0.26 10.92
C ASP A 96 17.66 0.04 10.03
N LYS A 97 17.96 1.31 9.83
CA LYS A 97 19.12 1.79 9.06
C LYS A 97 20.41 1.79 9.88
N GLY A 98 20.33 1.50 11.16
CA GLY A 98 21.44 1.52 12.10
C GLY A 98 21.91 2.93 12.47
N LEU A 99 22.73 2.99 13.52
CA LEU A 99 23.24 4.24 14.07
C LEU A 99 24.17 5.01 13.12
N ALA A 100 24.82 4.33 12.19
CA ALA A 100 25.71 4.97 11.21
C ALA A 100 24.98 5.95 10.29
N HIS A 101 23.67 5.78 10.09
CA HIS A 101 22.84 6.70 9.31
C HIS A 101 22.72 8.09 9.96
N ILE A 102 22.89 8.18 11.27
CA ILE A 102 22.77 9.42 12.04
C ILE A 102 24.03 10.30 11.92
N ALA A 103 25.20 9.69 11.71
CA ALA A 103 26.51 10.32 11.93
C ALA A 103 26.80 11.57 11.08
N GLY A 104 26.05 11.81 9.99
CA GLY A 104 26.26 12.98 9.11
C GLY A 104 25.23 14.11 9.26
N ASN A 105 24.10 13.88 9.91
CA ASN A 105 22.92 14.75 9.76
C ASN A 105 22.39 15.35 11.08
N VAL A 106 23.03 15.13 12.22
CA VAL A 106 22.49 15.56 13.51
C VAL A 106 23.38 16.59 14.17
N ASN A 107 22.88 17.81 14.36
CA ASN A 107 23.50 18.79 15.22
C ASN A 107 23.07 18.52 16.68
N GLY A 108 23.97 17.92 17.48
CA GLY A 108 23.68 17.55 18.85
C GLY A 108 23.32 18.72 19.77
N ARG A 109 23.69 19.98 19.41
CA ARG A 109 23.32 21.17 20.18
C ARG A 109 21.89 21.60 20.02
N THR A 110 21.25 21.26 18.88
CA THR A 110 19.87 21.65 18.54
C THR A 110 18.89 20.49 18.55
N LEU A 111 19.38 19.28 18.80
CA LEU A 111 18.54 18.09 18.85
C LEU A 111 17.49 18.20 19.96
N ARG A 112 16.21 18.04 19.61
CA ARG A 112 15.07 18.08 20.52
C ARG A 112 14.27 16.79 20.56
N GLN A 113 14.71 15.78 19.79
CA GLN A 113 14.06 14.49 19.65
C GLN A 113 15.12 13.40 19.49
N PHE A 114 14.73 12.16 19.67
CA PHE A 114 15.60 11.03 19.34
C PHE A 114 15.88 11.01 17.83
N PRO A 115 17.12 10.70 17.42
CA PRO A 115 17.43 10.54 16.00
C PRO A 115 16.58 9.45 15.37
N VAL A 116 16.01 9.75 14.19
CA VAL A 116 15.27 8.75 13.42
C VAL A 116 16.25 7.87 12.67
N VAL A 117 16.28 6.60 12.98
CA VAL A 117 17.13 5.57 12.37
C VAL A 117 16.36 4.55 11.56
N THR A 118 15.05 4.72 11.46
CA THR A 118 14.15 3.77 10.81
C THR A 118 13.39 4.41 9.67
N GLU A 119 13.00 3.58 8.72
CA GLU A 119 11.92 3.84 7.78
C GLU A 119 10.87 2.74 7.90
N VAL A 120 9.69 3.02 7.42
CA VAL A 120 8.60 2.05 7.44
C VAL A 120 8.20 1.65 6.02
N CYS A 121 7.89 0.36 5.86
CA CYS A 121 7.23 -0.17 4.69
C CYS A 121 5.88 -0.72 5.11
N ALA A 122 4.82 -0.06 4.72
CA ALA A 122 3.47 -0.54 5.00
C ALA A 122 3.01 -1.47 3.87
N PHE A 123 2.61 -2.66 4.25
CA PHE A 123 2.10 -3.68 3.34
C PHE A 123 0.58 -3.63 3.30
N TYR A 124 0.04 -3.54 2.09
CA TYR A 124 -1.39 -3.52 1.80
C TYR A 124 -1.75 -4.58 0.77
N GLN A 125 -3.00 -4.99 0.81
CA GLN A 125 -3.62 -5.80 -0.22
C GLN A 125 -4.86 -5.09 -0.78
N ARG A 126 -5.26 -5.46 -1.98
CA ARG A 126 -6.47 -4.91 -2.59
C ARG A 126 -7.71 -5.49 -1.92
N VAL A 127 -8.65 -4.64 -1.50
CA VAL A 127 -9.97 -5.10 -1.10
C VAL A 127 -10.74 -5.49 -2.34
N PHE A 128 -11.04 -6.77 -2.45
CA PHE A 128 -11.87 -7.29 -3.54
C PHE A 128 -13.32 -7.45 -3.08
N THR A 129 -14.23 -6.92 -3.88
CA THR A 129 -15.67 -7.08 -3.65
C THR A 129 -16.28 -7.93 -4.76
N ILE A 130 -17.25 -8.76 -4.39
CA ILE A 130 -18.08 -9.54 -5.30
C ILE A 130 -19.50 -8.96 -5.26
N THR A 131 -20.21 -8.99 -6.37
CA THR A 131 -21.63 -8.65 -6.40
C THR A 131 -22.40 -9.78 -5.73
N GLY A 132 -22.94 -9.51 -4.55
CA GLY A 132 -23.83 -10.41 -3.83
C GLY A 132 -25.29 -10.02 -4.01
N PRO A 133 -26.22 -10.69 -3.30
CA PRO A 133 -27.67 -10.43 -3.42
C PRO A 133 -28.07 -8.99 -3.13
N ASP A 134 -27.40 -8.37 -2.15
CA ASP A 134 -27.70 -7.02 -1.66
C ASP A 134 -26.72 -5.95 -2.20
N GLY A 135 -25.92 -6.29 -3.22
CA GLY A 135 -24.91 -5.40 -3.80
C GLY A 135 -23.48 -5.83 -3.57
N PRO A 136 -22.50 -4.93 -3.79
CA PRO A 136 -21.08 -5.23 -3.60
C PRO A 136 -20.78 -5.59 -2.15
N MET A 137 -20.10 -6.72 -1.92
CA MET A 137 -19.69 -7.17 -0.60
C MET A 137 -18.26 -7.76 -0.63
N PRO A 138 -17.52 -7.71 0.49
CA PRO A 138 -16.22 -8.38 0.60
C PRO A 138 -16.33 -9.88 0.35
N VAL A 139 -15.29 -10.48 -0.27
CA VAL A 139 -15.26 -11.94 -0.58
C VAL A 139 -15.59 -12.79 0.65
N LYS A 140 -15.01 -12.46 1.80
CA LYS A 140 -15.27 -13.19 3.06
C LYS A 140 -16.76 -13.20 3.43
N GLN A 141 -17.44 -12.08 3.23
CA GLN A 141 -18.87 -11.98 3.52
C GLN A 141 -19.70 -12.77 2.50
N TRP A 142 -19.30 -12.69 1.23
CA TRP A 142 -19.93 -13.47 0.15
C TRP A 142 -19.75 -14.97 0.38
N VAL A 143 -18.55 -15.44 0.69
CA VAL A 143 -18.30 -16.85 1.02
C VAL A 143 -19.17 -17.31 2.20
N ARG A 144 -19.28 -16.49 3.24
CA ARG A 144 -20.13 -16.79 4.41
C ARG A 144 -21.61 -16.88 4.00
N HIS A 145 -22.09 -15.96 3.17
CA HIS A 145 -23.45 -15.98 2.65
C HIS A 145 -23.72 -17.27 1.86
N GLU A 146 -22.85 -17.61 0.91
CA GLU A 146 -22.98 -18.81 0.10
C GLU A 146 -22.87 -20.09 0.95
N TRP A 147 -22.03 -20.08 1.95
CA TRP A 147 -21.94 -21.18 2.92
C TRP A 147 -23.28 -21.43 3.62
N VAL A 148 -23.88 -20.38 4.17
CA VAL A 148 -25.19 -20.48 4.85
C VAL A 148 -26.27 -20.92 3.84
N ARG A 149 -26.27 -20.35 2.66
CA ARG A 149 -27.23 -20.69 1.59
C ARG A 149 -27.12 -22.15 1.14
N SER A 150 -25.91 -22.70 1.09
CA SER A 150 -25.68 -24.08 0.66
C SER A 150 -26.21 -25.14 1.66
N GLY A 151 -26.35 -24.78 2.93
CA GLY A 151 -26.69 -25.72 3.99
C GLY A 151 -25.64 -26.80 4.26
N LEU A 152 -24.43 -26.67 3.69
CA LEU A 152 -23.36 -27.65 3.86
C LEU A 152 -22.78 -27.59 5.29
N SER A 153 -22.63 -28.76 5.90
CA SER A 153 -21.84 -28.87 7.11
C SER A 153 -20.36 -28.69 6.83
N LEU A 154 -19.58 -28.24 7.83
CA LEU A 154 -18.11 -28.09 7.73
C LEU A 154 -17.45 -29.41 7.27
N GLN A 155 -17.91 -30.55 7.79
CA GLN A 155 -17.40 -31.86 7.41
C GLN A 155 -17.59 -32.15 5.92
N LYS A 156 -18.77 -31.86 5.36
CA LYS A 156 -19.05 -32.08 3.94
C LYS A 156 -18.23 -31.15 3.06
N ALA A 157 -18.04 -29.89 3.49
CA ALA A 157 -17.21 -28.94 2.75
C ALA A 157 -15.72 -29.33 2.76
N ASN A 158 -15.18 -29.70 3.92
CA ASN A 158 -13.81 -30.20 4.04
C ASN A 158 -13.59 -31.42 3.14
N GLN A 159 -14.52 -32.37 3.16
CA GLN A 159 -14.47 -33.55 2.31
C GLN A 159 -14.47 -33.20 0.82
N ALA A 160 -15.29 -32.24 0.40
CA ALA A 160 -15.33 -31.75 -0.98
C ALA A 160 -14.06 -31.02 -1.43
N CYS A 161 -13.40 -30.34 -0.48
CA CYS A 161 -12.12 -29.63 -0.71
C CYS A 161 -10.88 -30.53 -0.53
N GLY A 162 -11.05 -31.80 -0.16
CA GLY A 162 -9.94 -32.73 0.04
C GLY A 162 -9.11 -32.47 1.30
N VAL A 163 -9.66 -31.86 2.32
CA VAL A 163 -9.03 -31.55 3.63
C VAL A 163 -9.80 -32.17 4.78
#